data_1420cfdb2737638807de375e9f33c3b1
#
_entry.id   1420cfdb2737638807de375e9f33c3b1
#
_cell.length_a   1.000
_cell.length_b   1.000
_cell.length_c   1.000
_cell.angle_alpha   90.00
_cell.angle_beta   90.00
_cell.angle_gamma   90.00
#
_symmetry.space_group_name_H-M   'P 1'
#
loop_
_entity.id
_entity.type
_entity.pdbx_description
1 polymer ?
#
loop_
_entity_poly.entity_id
_entity_poly.type
_entity_poly.pdbx_seq_one_letter_code
_entity_poly.pdbx_strand_id
1 'polypeptide(L)'
;FFGFFWAFFHSALAPVPEIGSLWPPLGITTIDAWGIPLLNTILLLSSGATVTWAHHAIVCGDGINAERALYITLILALFFTSLQGLEYLEATFTISDSVYGSTFFLATGFHGLHVIIGTIFLMVGTVRLRNHHFTKQHHFGFEAAAWYWHFVDVVWLFLFVVIYWWGGK
;
A
#
# COMPACT_ATOMS: atom_id res chain seq x y z
N PHE A 1 6.71 1.86 -10.52
CA PHE A 1 7.30 2.20 -9.20
C PHE A 1 8.78 2.55 -9.28
N PHE A 2 9.60 1.79 -9.99
CA PHE A 2 11.04 2.11 -10.11
C PHE A 2 11.31 3.55 -10.55
N GLY A 3 10.54 4.09 -11.51
CA GLY A 3 10.66 5.47 -11.96
C GLY A 3 10.38 6.49 -10.85
N PHE A 4 9.36 6.25 -10.01
CA PHE A 4 9.04 7.14 -8.89
C PHE A 4 10.11 7.09 -7.80
N PHE A 5 10.60 5.90 -7.45
CA PHE A 5 11.71 5.76 -6.51
C PHE A 5 12.99 6.40 -7.06
N TRP A 6 13.29 6.22 -8.34
CA TRP A 6 14.43 6.87 -8.97
C TRP A 6 14.33 8.40 -8.90
N ALA A 7 13.17 8.97 -9.26
CA ALA A 7 12.95 10.40 -9.18
C ALA A 7 13.11 10.93 -7.75
N PHE A 8 12.60 10.20 -6.76
CA PHE A 8 12.75 10.54 -5.35
C PHE A 8 14.21 10.52 -4.91
N PHE A 9 14.95 9.43 -5.18
CA PHE A 9 16.36 9.30 -4.84
C PHE A 9 17.24 10.31 -5.57
N HIS A 10 16.99 10.53 -6.85
CA HIS A 10 17.72 11.53 -7.64
C HIS A 10 17.59 12.92 -7.02
N SER A 11 16.39 13.32 -6.60
CA SER A 11 16.14 14.62 -6.00
C SER A 11 16.64 14.72 -4.55
N ALA A 12 16.56 13.63 -3.79
CA ALA A 12 16.95 13.60 -2.39
C ALA A 12 18.47 13.53 -2.18
N LEU A 13 19.18 12.79 -3.04
CA LEU A 13 20.66 12.62 -2.94
C LEU A 13 21.45 13.78 -3.56
N ALA A 14 20.84 14.51 -4.50
CA ALA A 14 21.46 15.65 -5.15
C ALA A 14 20.48 16.85 -5.19
N PRO A 15 20.15 17.44 -4.00
CA PRO A 15 19.22 18.56 -3.94
C PRO A 15 19.76 19.77 -4.71
N VAL A 16 18.90 20.32 -5.61
CA VAL A 16 19.27 21.47 -6.43
C VAL A 16 19.32 22.76 -5.62
N PRO A 17 20.11 23.79 -6.05
CA PRO A 17 20.23 25.06 -5.32
C PRO A 17 18.91 25.79 -5.12
N GLU A 18 17.96 25.63 -6.03
CA GLU A 18 16.63 26.28 -5.98
C GLU A 18 15.82 25.88 -4.75
N ILE A 19 16.07 24.70 -4.16
CA ILE A 19 15.45 24.24 -2.90
C ILE A 19 16.37 24.40 -1.69
N GLY A 20 17.45 25.19 -1.83
CA GLY A 20 18.42 25.43 -0.77
C GLY A 20 19.47 24.34 -0.59
N SER A 21 19.64 23.43 -1.55
CA SER A 21 20.57 22.27 -1.48
C SER A 21 20.38 21.40 -0.24
N LEU A 22 19.16 21.40 0.31
CA LEU A 22 18.77 20.61 1.49
C LEU A 22 17.60 19.69 1.14
N TRP A 23 17.54 18.53 1.79
CA TRP A 23 16.43 17.59 1.72
C TRP A 23 15.99 17.19 3.14
N PRO A 24 14.69 17.26 3.49
CA PRO A 24 13.57 17.89 2.73
C PRO A 24 13.76 19.39 2.50
N PRO A 25 13.09 19.95 1.46
CA PRO A 25 13.18 21.40 1.19
C PRO A 25 12.74 22.25 2.38
N LEU A 26 13.37 23.43 2.54
CA LEU A 26 13.03 24.36 3.63
C LEU A 26 11.56 24.78 3.55
N GLY A 27 10.88 24.75 4.70
CA GLY A 27 9.46 25.13 4.81
C GLY A 27 8.47 23.96 4.64
N ILE A 28 8.93 22.74 4.36
CA ILE A 28 8.08 21.55 4.34
C ILE A 28 8.17 20.85 5.69
N THR A 29 7.02 20.69 6.35
CA THR A 29 6.88 19.79 7.51
C THR A 29 6.57 18.39 7.01
N THR A 30 7.51 17.49 7.15
CA THR A 30 7.35 16.08 6.74
C THR A 30 6.36 15.37 7.66
N ILE A 31 5.71 14.34 7.11
CA ILE A 31 4.79 13.48 7.86
C ILE A 31 5.60 12.57 8.80
N ASP A 32 5.19 12.49 10.09
CA ASP A 32 5.84 11.62 11.05
C ASP A 32 5.63 10.14 10.68
N ALA A 33 6.73 9.46 10.35
CA ALA A 33 6.71 8.04 9.98
C ALA A 33 6.14 7.13 11.10
N TRP A 34 6.26 7.53 12.35
CA TRP A 34 5.85 6.73 13.51
C TRP A 34 4.38 6.89 13.90
N GLY A 35 3.66 7.82 13.25
CA GLY A 35 2.24 8.05 13.42
C GLY A 35 1.38 7.13 12.52
N ILE A 36 0.56 7.76 11.68
CA ILE A 36 -0.36 7.08 10.74
C ILE A 36 0.37 6.10 9.81
N PRO A 37 1.56 6.44 9.22
CA PRO A 37 2.25 5.51 8.32
C PRO A 37 2.66 4.18 8.97
N LEU A 38 3.08 4.21 10.24
CA LEU A 38 3.38 2.96 10.96
C LEU A 38 2.10 2.13 11.18
N LEU A 39 1.00 2.76 11.58
CA LEU A 39 -0.28 2.07 11.72
C LEU A 39 -0.72 1.45 10.38
N ASN A 40 -0.62 2.19 9.29
CA ASN A 40 -0.89 1.71 7.94
C ASN A 40 -0.02 0.50 7.57
N THR A 41 1.25 0.50 7.97
CA THR A 41 2.16 -0.62 7.77
C THR A 41 1.67 -1.87 8.50
N ILE A 42 1.26 -1.74 9.76
CA ILE A 42 0.74 -2.85 10.57
C ILE A 42 -0.55 -3.40 9.94
N LEU A 43 -1.47 -2.53 9.52
CA LEU A 43 -2.73 -2.93 8.89
C LEU A 43 -2.48 -3.71 7.59
N LEU A 44 -1.60 -3.21 6.74
CA LEU A 44 -1.34 -3.82 5.44
C LEU A 44 -0.64 -5.17 5.58
N LEU A 45 0.41 -5.27 6.42
CA LEU A 45 1.10 -6.54 6.70
C LEU A 45 0.17 -7.56 7.36
N SER A 46 -0.72 -7.13 8.25
CA SER A 46 -1.75 -8.00 8.84
C SER A 46 -2.71 -8.51 7.77
N SER A 47 -3.07 -7.67 6.79
CA SER A 47 -3.92 -8.08 5.66
C SER A 47 -3.22 -9.09 4.75
N GLY A 48 -1.91 -8.97 4.55
CA GLY A 48 -1.09 -9.96 3.84
C GLY A 48 -1.11 -11.33 4.53
N ALA A 49 -1.01 -11.35 5.86
CA ALA A 49 -1.12 -12.58 6.64
C ALA A 49 -2.52 -13.22 6.49
N THR A 50 -3.59 -12.42 6.52
CA THR A 50 -4.95 -12.94 6.36
C THR A 50 -5.25 -13.43 4.94
N VAL A 51 -4.69 -12.82 3.89
CA VAL A 51 -4.76 -13.35 2.51
C VAL A 51 -4.06 -14.70 2.41
N THR A 52 -2.90 -14.84 3.03
CA THR A 52 -2.16 -16.11 3.08
C THR A 52 -2.98 -17.18 3.81
N TRP A 53 -3.61 -16.83 4.92
CA TRP A 53 -4.54 -17.74 5.61
C TRP A 53 -5.70 -18.15 4.71
N ALA A 54 -6.31 -17.22 3.99
CA ALA A 54 -7.38 -17.52 3.03
C ALA A 54 -6.91 -18.52 1.95
N HIS A 55 -5.71 -18.34 1.42
CA HIS A 55 -5.12 -19.25 0.43
C HIS A 55 -4.98 -20.66 0.99
N HIS A 56 -4.38 -20.82 2.17
CA HIS A 56 -4.26 -22.13 2.83
C HIS A 56 -5.61 -22.79 3.07
N ALA A 57 -6.61 -22.03 3.50
CA ALA A 57 -7.96 -22.55 3.73
C ALA A 57 -8.60 -23.05 2.41
N ILE A 58 -8.41 -22.36 1.27
CA ILE A 58 -8.89 -22.81 -0.04
C ILE A 58 -8.22 -24.14 -0.43
N VAL A 59 -6.90 -24.23 -0.30
CA VAL A 59 -6.14 -25.45 -0.61
C VAL A 59 -6.61 -26.64 0.25
N CYS A 60 -6.89 -26.41 1.54
CA CYS A 60 -7.45 -27.44 2.43
C CYS A 60 -8.93 -27.74 2.14
N GLY A 61 -9.62 -26.88 1.38
CA GLY A 61 -11.04 -27.03 1.07
C GLY A 61 -11.97 -26.51 2.18
N ASP A 62 -11.45 -25.69 3.07
CA ASP A 62 -12.20 -25.02 4.12
C ASP A 62 -12.71 -23.67 3.64
N GLY A 63 -13.82 -23.70 2.89
CA GLY A 63 -14.42 -22.50 2.31
C GLY A 63 -14.89 -21.48 3.36
N ILE A 64 -15.32 -21.94 4.53
CA ILE A 64 -15.82 -21.05 5.60
C ILE A 64 -14.69 -20.19 6.16
N ASN A 65 -13.55 -20.82 6.50
CA ASN A 65 -12.40 -20.08 7.02
C ASN A 65 -11.74 -19.23 5.93
N ALA A 66 -11.75 -19.68 4.67
CA ALA A 66 -11.29 -18.86 3.55
C ALA A 66 -12.12 -17.59 3.40
N GLU A 67 -13.45 -17.68 3.47
CA GLU A 67 -14.35 -16.55 3.37
C GLU A 67 -14.16 -15.58 4.55
N ARG A 68 -14.04 -16.07 5.77
CA ARG A 68 -13.76 -15.26 6.96
C ARG A 68 -12.45 -14.49 6.84
N ALA A 69 -11.39 -15.17 6.41
CA ALA A 69 -10.08 -14.55 6.23
C ALA A 69 -10.13 -13.44 5.17
N LEU A 70 -10.84 -13.64 4.06
CA LEU A 70 -11.02 -12.61 3.03
C LEU A 70 -11.81 -11.40 3.53
N TYR A 71 -12.86 -11.59 4.33
CA TYR A 71 -13.57 -10.45 4.91
C TYR A 71 -12.67 -9.64 5.84
N ILE A 72 -11.85 -10.29 6.67
CA ILE A 72 -10.88 -9.58 7.52
C ILE A 72 -9.91 -8.80 6.65
N THR A 73 -9.38 -9.40 5.57
CA THR A 73 -8.49 -8.70 4.63
C THR A 73 -9.13 -7.47 4.02
N LEU A 74 -10.38 -7.57 3.55
CA LEU A 74 -11.11 -6.44 2.96
C LEU A 74 -11.35 -5.31 3.96
N ILE A 75 -11.67 -5.64 5.22
CA ILE A 75 -11.83 -4.67 6.29
C ILE A 75 -10.51 -3.94 6.56
N LEU A 76 -9.39 -4.66 6.68
CA LEU A 76 -8.07 -4.08 6.89
C LEU A 76 -7.65 -3.17 5.71
N ALA A 77 -7.95 -3.59 4.47
CA ALA A 77 -7.70 -2.79 3.27
C ALA A 77 -8.50 -1.48 3.26
N LEU A 78 -9.76 -1.50 3.69
CA LEU A 78 -10.59 -0.31 3.83
C LEU A 78 -10.05 0.64 4.90
N PHE A 79 -9.63 0.12 6.06
CA PHE A 79 -8.99 0.94 7.10
C PHE A 79 -7.71 1.60 6.60
N PHE A 80 -6.84 0.84 5.93
CA PHE A 80 -5.62 1.38 5.31
C PHE A 80 -5.95 2.53 4.35
N THR A 81 -6.88 2.30 3.41
CA THR A 81 -7.25 3.31 2.40
C THR A 81 -7.85 4.56 3.04
N SER A 82 -8.66 4.39 4.08
CA SER A 82 -9.28 5.51 4.81
C SER A 82 -8.23 6.34 5.55
N LEU A 83 -7.29 5.69 6.25
CA LEU A 83 -6.21 6.37 6.96
C LEU A 83 -5.25 7.08 6.00
N GLN A 84 -4.96 6.48 4.84
CA GLN A 84 -4.16 7.14 3.79
C GLN A 84 -4.87 8.39 3.25
N GLY A 85 -6.20 8.33 3.09
CA GLY A 85 -7.00 9.49 2.73
C GLY A 85 -6.96 10.60 3.78
N LEU A 86 -7.05 10.26 5.07
CA LEU A 86 -6.92 11.20 6.17
C LEU A 86 -5.53 11.84 6.21
N GLU A 87 -4.46 11.05 6.02
CA GLU A 87 -3.09 11.56 5.95
C GLU A 87 -2.93 12.60 4.83
N TYR A 88 -3.57 12.41 3.67
CA TYR A 88 -3.54 13.38 2.58
C TYR A 88 -4.30 14.67 2.90
N LEU A 89 -5.37 14.59 3.69
CA LEU A 89 -6.12 15.76 4.13
C LEU A 89 -5.38 16.57 5.20
N GLU A 90 -4.57 15.92 6.02
CA GLU A 90 -3.77 16.52 7.08
C GLU A 90 -2.41 17.02 6.59
N ALA A 91 -1.97 16.60 5.40
CA ALA A 91 -0.70 17.01 4.83
C ALA A 91 -0.63 18.54 4.69
N THR A 92 0.46 19.12 5.19
CA THR A 92 0.70 20.58 5.18
C THR A 92 1.30 21.07 3.87
N PHE A 93 1.57 20.18 2.92
CA PHE A 93 2.15 20.45 1.61
C PHE A 93 1.31 19.83 0.50
N THR A 94 1.40 20.38 -0.70
CA THR A 94 0.67 19.90 -1.88
C THR A 94 1.62 19.33 -2.93
N ILE A 95 1.05 18.68 -3.95
CA ILE A 95 1.80 18.11 -5.08
C ILE A 95 2.61 19.17 -5.86
N SER A 96 2.17 20.42 -5.84
CA SER A 96 2.77 21.54 -6.59
C SER A 96 3.78 22.37 -5.79
N ASP A 97 3.89 22.17 -4.48
CA ASP A 97 4.71 23.04 -3.62
C ASP A 97 6.21 22.77 -3.79
N SER A 98 6.59 21.54 -4.09
CA SER A 98 7.99 21.17 -4.25
C SER A 98 8.18 19.83 -4.94
N VAL A 99 9.44 19.52 -5.30
CA VAL A 99 9.83 18.19 -5.79
C VAL A 99 9.54 17.10 -4.74
N TYR A 100 9.67 17.42 -3.44
CA TYR A 100 9.28 16.51 -2.36
C TYR A 100 7.79 16.18 -2.43
N GLY A 101 6.92 17.17 -2.47
CA GLY A 101 5.47 17.00 -2.60
C GLY A 101 5.09 16.22 -3.85
N SER A 102 5.66 16.58 -5.00
CA SER A 102 5.39 15.88 -6.27
C SER A 102 5.77 14.39 -6.21
N THR A 103 6.99 14.06 -5.76
CA THR A 103 7.46 12.67 -5.69
C THR A 103 6.72 11.89 -4.62
N PHE A 104 6.41 12.50 -3.48
CA PHE A 104 5.62 11.91 -2.40
C PHE A 104 4.22 11.50 -2.89
N PHE A 105 3.44 12.47 -3.39
CA PHE A 105 2.06 12.21 -3.81
C PHE A 105 1.96 11.31 -5.03
N LEU A 106 2.92 11.38 -5.97
CA LEU A 106 2.94 10.47 -7.12
C LEU A 106 3.23 9.03 -6.69
N ALA A 107 4.24 8.81 -5.85
CA ALA A 107 4.60 7.45 -5.42
C ALA A 107 3.53 6.83 -4.52
N THR A 108 3.08 7.55 -3.48
CA THR A 108 2.07 7.05 -2.54
C THR A 108 0.68 6.99 -3.17
N GLY A 109 0.31 7.93 -4.04
CA GLY A 109 -0.96 7.94 -4.75
C GLY A 109 -1.06 6.82 -5.78
N PHE A 110 0.02 6.56 -6.53
CA PHE A 110 0.08 5.43 -7.45
C PHE A 110 0.01 4.08 -6.72
N HIS A 111 0.64 4.00 -5.54
CA HIS A 111 0.47 2.85 -4.65
C HIS A 111 -0.99 2.73 -4.17
N GLY A 112 -1.61 3.81 -3.71
CA GLY A 112 -3.01 3.82 -3.27
C GLY A 112 -3.98 3.36 -4.36
N LEU A 113 -3.74 3.75 -5.63
CA LEU A 113 -4.49 3.23 -6.78
C LEU A 113 -4.38 1.71 -6.89
N HIS A 114 -3.16 1.14 -6.70
CA HIS A 114 -2.96 -0.30 -6.74
C HIS A 114 -3.61 -1.02 -5.55
N VAL A 115 -3.63 -0.39 -4.36
CA VAL A 115 -4.40 -0.91 -3.21
C VAL A 115 -5.89 -1.03 -3.55
N ILE A 116 -6.47 0.00 -4.17
CA ILE A 116 -7.88 -0.02 -4.59
C ILE A 116 -8.14 -1.14 -5.61
N ILE A 117 -7.30 -1.26 -6.64
CA ILE A 117 -7.40 -2.33 -7.65
C ILE A 117 -7.28 -3.71 -6.99
N GLY A 118 -6.29 -3.89 -6.10
CA GLY A 118 -6.10 -5.14 -5.36
C GLY A 118 -7.29 -5.48 -4.46
N THR A 119 -7.88 -4.49 -3.81
CA THR A 119 -9.10 -4.65 -3.00
C THR A 119 -10.27 -5.12 -3.87
N ILE A 120 -10.43 -4.56 -5.08
CA ILE A 120 -11.44 -5.01 -6.03
C ILE A 120 -11.19 -6.46 -6.45
N PHE A 121 -9.94 -6.85 -6.73
CA PHE A 121 -9.60 -8.24 -7.07
C PHE A 121 -9.96 -9.21 -5.94
N LEU A 122 -9.64 -8.86 -4.69
CA LEU A 122 -9.99 -9.67 -3.52
C LEU A 122 -11.50 -9.73 -3.30
N MET A 123 -12.22 -8.63 -3.54
CA MET A 123 -13.68 -8.58 -3.45
C MET A 123 -14.32 -9.51 -4.49
N VAL A 124 -13.89 -9.45 -5.75
CA VAL A 124 -14.35 -10.37 -6.80
C VAL A 124 -13.98 -11.83 -6.45
N GLY A 125 -12.78 -12.06 -5.91
CA GLY A 125 -12.35 -13.36 -5.40
C GLY A 125 -13.29 -13.90 -4.31
N THR A 126 -13.68 -13.05 -3.36
CA THR A 126 -14.62 -13.40 -2.28
C THR A 126 -15.99 -13.80 -2.85
N VAL A 127 -16.53 -13.03 -3.79
CA VAL A 127 -17.81 -13.36 -4.44
C VAL A 127 -17.72 -14.69 -5.19
N ARG A 128 -16.62 -14.94 -5.89
CA ARG A 128 -16.40 -16.21 -6.61
C ARG A 128 -16.25 -17.40 -5.66
N LEU A 129 -15.60 -17.20 -4.51
CA LEU A 129 -15.49 -18.23 -3.47
C LEU A 129 -16.87 -18.62 -2.92
N ARG A 130 -17.72 -17.64 -2.59
CA ARG A 130 -19.10 -17.87 -2.13
C ARG A 130 -19.95 -18.64 -3.15
N ASN A 131 -19.74 -18.37 -4.42
CA ASN A 131 -20.44 -19.05 -5.51
C ASN A 131 -19.80 -20.40 -5.87
N HIS A 132 -18.89 -20.92 -5.03
CA HIS A 132 -18.20 -22.22 -5.23
C HIS A 132 -17.46 -22.32 -6.56
N HIS A 133 -17.01 -21.20 -7.13
CA HIS A 133 -16.23 -21.20 -8.38
C HIS A 133 -14.77 -21.62 -8.16
N PHE A 134 -14.29 -21.66 -6.93
CA PHE A 134 -12.96 -22.17 -6.60
C PHE A 134 -13.03 -23.55 -5.97
N THR A 135 -12.12 -24.40 -6.42
CA THR A 135 -11.91 -25.74 -5.87
C THR A 135 -10.46 -25.90 -5.42
N LYS A 136 -10.16 -26.96 -4.67
CA LYS A 136 -8.78 -27.29 -4.25
C LYS A 136 -7.78 -27.32 -5.41
N GLN A 137 -8.23 -27.70 -6.61
CA GLN A 137 -7.40 -27.90 -7.79
C GLN A 137 -7.46 -26.72 -8.78
N HIS A 138 -8.51 -25.90 -8.72
CA HIS A 138 -8.77 -24.81 -9.66
C HIS A 138 -9.10 -23.52 -8.92
N HIS A 139 -8.04 -22.82 -8.47
CA HIS A 139 -8.15 -21.54 -7.75
C HIS A 139 -7.13 -20.49 -8.21
N PHE A 140 -6.57 -20.64 -9.41
CA PHE A 140 -5.56 -19.74 -9.97
C PHE A 140 -5.97 -18.26 -9.94
N GLY A 141 -7.26 -17.96 -10.20
CA GLY A 141 -7.73 -16.58 -10.14
C GLY A 141 -7.62 -15.95 -8.74
N PHE A 142 -7.71 -16.76 -7.68
CA PHE A 142 -7.45 -16.31 -6.32
C PHE A 142 -5.95 -16.15 -6.05
N GLU A 143 -5.13 -17.08 -6.51
CA GLU A 143 -3.66 -16.98 -6.39
C GLU A 143 -3.13 -15.70 -7.04
N ALA A 144 -3.61 -15.37 -8.25
CA ALA A 144 -3.24 -14.15 -8.93
C ALA A 144 -3.61 -12.89 -8.13
N ALA A 145 -4.79 -12.87 -7.49
CA ALA A 145 -5.21 -11.79 -6.62
C ALA A 145 -4.34 -11.70 -5.36
N ALA A 146 -3.98 -12.83 -4.76
CA ALA A 146 -3.10 -12.90 -3.59
C ALA A 146 -1.68 -12.41 -3.92
N TRP A 147 -1.11 -12.81 -5.06
CA TRP A 147 0.19 -12.32 -5.52
C TRP A 147 0.18 -10.82 -5.77
N TYR A 148 -0.88 -10.31 -6.37
CA TYR A 148 -1.05 -8.86 -6.57
C TYR A 148 -1.10 -8.12 -5.23
N TRP A 149 -1.81 -8.68 -4.23
CA TRP A 149 -1.89 -8.10 -2.90
C TRP A 149 -0.53 -8.07 -2.19
N HIS A 150 0.22 -9.16 -2.25
CA HIS A 150 1.58 -9.21 -1.70
C HIS A 150 2.56 -8.26 -2.41
N PHE A 151 2.40 -8.07 -3.72
CA PHE A 151 3.15 -7.04 -4.43
C PHE A 151 2.86 -5.64 -3.86
N VAL A 152 1.60 -5.33 -3.62
CA VAL A 152 1.19 -4.06 -2.97
C VAL A 152 1.82 -3.90 -1.59
N ASP A 153 1.82 -4.96 -0.76
CA ASP A 153 2.46 -4.97 0.56
C ASP A 153 3.96 -4.64 0.48
N VAL A 154 4.68 -5.29 -0.44
CA VAL A 154 6.12 -5.10 -0.61
C VAL A 154 6.43 -3.68 -1.07
N VAL A 155 5.68 -3.14 -2.02
CA VAL A 155 5.85 -1.75 -2.48
C VAL A 155 5.60 -0.77 -1.33
N TRP A 156 4.60 -1.02 -0.46
CA TRP A 156 4.37 -0.19 0.71
C TRP A 156 5.55 -0.16 1.67
N LEU A 157 6.17 -1.31 1.94
CA LEU A 157 7.36 -1.36 2.80
C LEU A 157 8.50 -0.49 2.26
N PHE A 158 8.72 -0.50 0.94
CA PHE A 158 9.69 0.40 0.31
C PHE A 158 9.30 1.87 0.47
N LEU A 159 8.02 2.21 0.25
CA LEU A 159 7.53 3.57 0.44
C LEU A 159 7.71 4.03 1.89
N PHE A 160 7.36 3.19 2.86
CA PHE A 160 7.52 3.49 4.27
C PHE A 160 8.98 3.79 4.64
N VAL A 161 9.91 2.90 4.25
CA VAL A 161 11.32 3.05 4.58
C VAL A 161 11.95 4.23 3.84
N VAL A 162 11.68 4.37 2.53
CA VAL A 162 12.37 5.34 1.67
C VAL A 162 11.78 6.74 1.81
N ILE A 163 10.47 6.88 1.76
CA ILE A 163 9.81 8.18 1.69
C ILE A 163 9.51 8.71 3.09
N TYR A 164 8.88 7.89 3.95
CA TYR A 164 8.46 8.36 5.27
C TYR A 164 9.60 8.38 6.28
N TRP A 165 10.36 7.30 6.40
CA TRP A 165 11.39 7.20 7.44
C TRP A 165 12.71 7.85 7.04
N TRP A 166 13.26 7.49 5.88
CA TRP A 166 14.54 8.05 5.43
C TRP A 166 14.39 9.44 4.82
N GLY A 167 13.42 9.63 3.94
CA GLY A 167 13.19 10.88 3.22
C GLY A 167 12.54 11.98 4.05
N GLY A 168 12.02 11.66 5.23
CA GLY A 168 11.45 12.62 6.18
C GLY A 168 12.44 13.15 7.22
N LYS A 169 13.72 12.71 7.15
CA LYS A 169 14.82 13.19 8.01
C LYS A 169 15.61 14.27 7.28
#